data_f84c29e5e4daa3f9e26a357f880d9146
#
_entry.id   f84c29e5e4daa3f9e26a357f880d9146
#
_cell.length_a   1.000
_cell.length_b   1.000
_cell.length_c   1.000
_cell.angle_alpha   90.00
_cell.angle_beta   90.00
_cell.angle_gamma   90.00
#
_symmetry.space_group_name_H-M   'P 1'
#
loop_
_entity.id
_entity.type
_entity.pdbx_description
1 polymer ?
#
loop_
_entity_poly.entity_id
_entity_poly.type
_entity_poly.pdbx_seq_one_letter_code
_entity_poly.pdbx_strand_id
1 'polypeptide(L)'
;PEERQEAIKGVPEGLNLLNELIDERRANPGDDFLSTLILAEDEGSKLSNLEMCALVGAVLGAGSDTAVDLHSYLIKNLLQHPEQHHALMADETLVQGAISETLRYESSGKTGLARYASEDIEIQGHQIKKGQMVQLITSTAGMDPLIYNDPSTFNIQRDHDKSISFGQGPHYCIGVTL
;
A
#
# COMPACT_ATOMS: atom_id res chain seq x y z
N PRO A 1 -25.24 7.37 -3.84
CA PRO A 1 -25.89 6.68 -4.96
C PRO A 1 -25.58 7.33 -6.30
N GLU A 2 -25.72 8.65 -6.48
CA GLU A 2 -25.40 9.33 -7.74
C GLU A 2 -23.91 9.34 -8.05
N GLU A 3 -23.08 9.71 -7.10
CA GLU A 3 -21.60 9.70 -7.23
C GLU A 3 -21.05 8.33 -7.64
N ARG A 4 -21.62 7.23 -7.09
CA ARG A 4 -21.25 5.89 -7.48
C ARG A 4 -21.63 5.55 -8.93
N GLN A 5 -22.79 6.04 -9.39
CA GLN A 5 -23.23 5.85 -10.78
C GLN A 5 -22.35 6.66 -11.74
N GLU A 6 -21.92 7.84 -11.34
CA GLU A 6 -21.04 8.69 -12.12
C GLU A 6 -19.63 8.10 -12.23
N ALA A 7 -19.07 7.58 -11.13
CA ALA A 7 -17.81 6.86 -11.13
C ALA A 7 -17.85 5.60 -12.04
N ILE A 8 -18.95 4.84 -12.03
CA ILE A 8 -19.13 3.68 -12.91
C ILE A 8 -19.16 4.08 -14.38
N LYS A 9 -19.71 5.24 -14.74
CA LYS A 9 -19.71 5.75 -16.11
C LYS A 9 -18.32 6.09 -16.65
N GLY A 10 -17.39 6.52 -15.79
CA GLY A 10 -16.01 6.81 -16.16
C GLY A 10 -15.13 5.57 -16.40
N VAL A 11 -15.55 4.40 -15.91
CA VAL A 11 -14.76 3.16 -16.06
C VAL A 11 -14.48 2.79 -17.53
N PRO A 12 -15.47 2.83 -18.45
CA PRO A 12 -15.21 2.55 -19.86
C PRO A 12 -14.23 3.52 -20.51
N GLU A 13 -14.30 4.80 -20.17
CA GLU A 13 -13.38 5.83 -20.68
C GLU A 13 -11.95 5.58 -20.18
N GLY A 14 -11.80 5.26 -18.90
CA GLY A 14 -10.50 4.88 -18.31
C GLY A 14 -9.91 3.63 -18.94
N LEU A 15 -10.74 2.60 -19.19
CA LEU A 15 -10.29 1.37 -19.88
C LEU A 15 -9.88 1.64 -21.33
N ASN A 16 -10.61 2.50 -22.05
CA ASN A 16 -10.26 2.87 -23.40
C ASN A 16 -8.91 3.60 -23.43
N LEU A 17 -8.69 4.57 -22.54
CA LEU A 17 -7.41 5.28 -22.42
C LEU A 17 -6.26 4.32 -22.11
N LEU A 18 -6.45 3.39 -21.18
CA LEU A 18 -5.44 2.37 -20.85
C LEU A 18 -5.13 1.47 -22.05
N ASN A 19 -6.14 1.04 -22.80
CA ASN A 19 -5.92 0.25 -24.01
C ASN A 19 -5.13 1.03 -25.08
N GLU A 20 -5.46 2.30 -25.30
CA GLU A 20 -4.73 3.17 -26.24
C GLU A 20 -3.26 3.32 -25.83
N LEU A 21 -2.97 3.53 -24.55
CA LEU A 21 -1.62 3.61 -24.00
C LEU A 21 -0.85 2.29 -24.15
N ILE A 22 -1.50 1.16 -23.89
CA ILE A 22 -0.90 -0.17 -24.04
C ILE A 22 -0.54 -0.42 -25.51
N ASP A 23 -1.44 -0.11 -26.44
CA ASP A 23 -1.21 -0.30 -27.87
C ASP A 23 -0.09 0.63 -28.38
N GLU A 24 -0.04 1.88 -27.89
CA GLU A 24 1.04 2.81 -28.18
C GLU A 24 2.40 2.28 -27.70
N ARG A 25 2.48 1.81 -26.45
CA ARG A 25 3.72 1.26 -25.88
C ARG A 25 4.14 -0.07 -26.50
N ARG A 26 3.20 -0.88 -26.97
CA ARG A 26 3.52 -2.08 -27.75
C ARG A 26 4.15 -1.75 -29.10
N ALA A 27 3.66 -0.69 -29.77
CA ALA A 27 4.22 -0.23 -31.03
C ALA A 27 5.56 0.49 -30.84
N ASN A 28 5.71 1.26 -29.77
CA ASN A 28 6.87 2.10 -29.50
C ASN A 28 7.23 2.03 -27.99
N PRO A 29 7.94 0.98 -27.54
CA PRO A 29 8.35 0.87 -26.14
C PRO A 29 9.23 2.04 -25.72
N GLY A 30 8.94 2.63 -24.56
CA GLY A 30 9.70 3.70 -23.93
C GLY A 30 10.48 3.21 -22.70
N ASP A 31 11.10 4.15 -22.00
CA ASP A 31 11.75 3.90 -20.70
C ASP A 31 10.74 4.22 -19.58
N ASP A 32 9.68 3.38 -19.50
CA ASP A 32 8.63 3.51 -18.52
C ASP A 32 8.15 2.13 -18.00
N PHE A 33 7.42 2.16 -16.87
CA PHE A 33 6.93 0.97 -16.22
C PHE A 33 5.99 0.13 -17.12
N LEU A 34 5.14 0.77 -17.91
CA LEU A 34 4.21 0.08 -18.80
C LEU A 34 4.97 -0.67 -19.91
N SER A 35 5.98 -0.02 -20.50
CA SER A 35 6.87 -0.65 -21.48
C SER A 35 7.63 -1.84 -20.89
N THR A 36 8.11 -1.70 -19.64
CA THR A 36 8.76 -2.80 -18.92
C THR A 36 7.81 -3.99 -18.73
N LEU A 37 6.56 -3.75 -18.33
CA LEU A 37 5.55 -4.81 -18.22
C LEU A 37 5.22 -5.48 -19.55
N ILE A 38 5.13 -4.70 -20.64
CA ILE A 38 4.84 -5.21 -21.98
C ILE A 38 5.99 -6.08 -22.49
N LEU A 39 7.23 -5.70 -22.19
CA LEU A 39 8.44 -6.41 -22.62
C LEU A 39 8.78 -7.61 -21.71
N ALA A 40 8.24 -7.66 -20.49
CA ALA A 40 8.39 -8.77 -19.57
C ALA A 40 7.55 -9.97 -20.05
N GLU A 41 8.06 -10.67 -21.08
CA GLU A 41 7.51 -11.95 -21.53
C GLU A 41 8.19 -13.06 -20.74
N ASP A 42 7.40 -13.80 -19.95
CA ASP A 42 7.88 -15.01 -19.30
C ASP A 42 7.54 -16.23 -20.20
N GLU A 43 8.57 -16.85 -20.80
CA GLU A 43 8.50 -18.11 -21.56
C GLU A 43 7.38 -18.20 -22.61
N GLY A 44 7.03 -17.08 -23.26
CA GLY A 44 6.00 -17.05 -24.33
C GLY A 44 4.59 -16.80 -23.83
N SER A 45 4.39 -16.51 -22.56
CA SER A 45 3.09 -16.09 -22.00
C SER A 45 2.98 -14.58 -22.05
N LYS A 46 2.11 -14.05 -22.92
CA LYS A 46 1.79 -12.62 -23.00
C LYS A 46 0.54 -12.31 -22.20
N LEU A 47 0.57 -11.22 -21.43
CA LEU A 47 -0.64 -10.66 -20.85
C LEU A 47 -1.57 -10.16 -21.97
N SER A 48 -2.82 -10.55 -21.92
CA SER A 48 -3.86 -9.94 -22.75
C SER A 48 -4.05 -8.47 -22.39
N ASN A 49 -4.66 -7.68 -23.27
CA ASN A 49 -4.96 -6.27 -22.95
C ASN A 49 -5.80 -6.13 -21.69
N LEU A 50 -6.74 -7.03 -21.45
CA LEU A 50 -7.58 -6.99 -20.25
C LEU A 50 -6.76 -7.23 -18.97
N GLU A 51 -5.86 -8.22 -18.98
CA GLU A 51 -4.97 -8.50 -17.84
C GLU A 51 -3.99 -7.33 -17.60
N MET A 52 -3.46 -6.75 -18.67
CA MET A 52 -2.60 -5.57 -18.59
C MET A 52 -3.37 -4.37 -18.00
N CYS A 53 -4.58 -4.08 -18.50
CA CYS A 53 -5.43 -3.02 -17.95
C CYS A 53 -5.75 -3.25 -16.47
N ALA A 54 -6.06 -4.50 -16.10
CA ALA A 54 -6.34 -4.84 -14.70
C ALA A 54 -5.11 -4.63 -13.80
N LEU A 55 -3.92 -5.04 -14.26
CA LEU A 55 -2.67 -4.86 -13.53
C LEU A 55 -2.30 -3.39 -13.38
N VAL A 56 -2.32 -2.62 -14.47
CA VAL A 56 -2.00 -1.18 -14.45
C VAL A 56 -3.02 -0.43 -13.60
N GLY A 57 -4.31 -0.73 -13.75
CA GLY A 57 -5.36 -0.13 -12.93
C GLY A 57 -5.19 -0.44 -11.44
N ALA A 58 -4.80 -1.67 -11.09
CA ALA A 58 -4.52 -2.07 -9.71
C ALA A 58 -3.32 -1.30 -9.13
N VAL A 59 -2.22 -1.16 -9.90
CA VAL A 59 -1.03 -0.41 -9.46
C VAL A 59 -1.34 1.07 -9.28
N LEU A 60 -2.06 1.69 -10.22
CA LEU A 60 -2.49 3.09 -10.11
C LEU A 60 -3.38 3.33 -8.90
N GLY A 61 -4.40 2.49 -8.69
CA GLY A 61 -5.30 2.60 -7.56
C GLY A 61 -4.59 2.39 -6.22
N ALA A 62 -3.75 1.35 -6.13
CA ALA A 62 -3.01 1.06 -4.91
C ALA A 62 -1.98 2.16 -4.56
N GLY A 63 -1.35 2.77 -5.57
CA GLY A 63 -0.31 3.78 -5.38
C GLY A 63 -0.85 5.19 -5.12
N SER A 64 -2.05 5.52 -5.59
CA SER A 64 -2.58 6.89 -5.48
C SER A 64 -3.02 7.24 -4.06
N ASP A 65 -4.02 6.57 -3.53
CA ASP A 65 -4.64 6.93 -2.25
C ASP A 65 -3.69 6.72 -1.07
N THR A 66 -2.93 5.61 -1.08
CA THR A 66 -2.01 5.29 0.01
C THR A 66 -0.85 6.27 0.10
N ALA A 67 -0.33 6.75 -1.04
CA ALA A 67 0.71 7.78 -1.07
C ALA A 67 0.18 9.13 -0.58
N VAL A 68 -1.02 9.53 -1.00
CA VAL A 68 -1.68 10.77 -0.54
C VAL A 68 -1.90 10.74 0.98
N ASP A 69 -2.38 9.61 1.51
CA ASP A 69 -2.56 9.40 2.95
C ASP A 69 -1.23 9.53 3.69
N LEU A 70 -0.18 8.85 3.22
CA LEU A 70 1.15 8.90 3.85
C LEU A 70 1.67 10.34 3.94
N HIS A 71 1.64 11.09 2.83
CA HIS A 71 2.11 12.47 2.83
C HIS A 71 1.28 13.36 3.76
N SER A 72 -0.04 13.18 3.74
CA SER A 72 -0.95 13.95 4.60
C SER A 72 -0.71 13.68 6.09
N TYR A 73 -0.53 12.40 6.46
CA TYR A 73 -0.24 12.01 7.84
C TYR A 73 1.16 12.45 8.27
N LEU A 74 2.16 12.35 7.39
CA LEU A 74 3.53 12.82 7.69
C LEU A 74 3.52 14.31 8.04
N ILE A 75 2.93 15.14 7.18
CA ILE A 75 2.84 16.58 7.41
C ILE A 75 2.05 16.86 8.69
N LYS A 76 0.89 16.24 8.88
CA LYS A 76 0.07 16.40 10.08
C LYS A 76 0.85 16.05 11.35
N ASN A 77 1.51 14.89 11.37
CA ASN A 77 2.24 14.42 12.55
C ASN A 77 3.43 15.33 12.88
N LEU A 78 4.18 15.79 11.88
CA LEU A 78 5.28 16.74 12.11
C LEU A 78 4.78 18.09 12.64
N LEU A 79 3.61 18.56 12.18
CA LEU A 79 3.01 19.80 12.71
C LEU A 79 2.49 19.63 14.15
N GLN A 80 2.03 18.43 14.52
CA GLN A 80 1.54 18.11 15.87
C GLN A 80 2.68 17.82 16.86
N HIS A 81 3.89 17.51 16.37
CA HIS A 81 5.07 17.19 17.17
C HIS A 81 6.26 18.11 16.78
N PRO A 82 6.26 19.38 17.20
CA PRO A 82 7.27 20.37 16.78
C PRO A 82 8.71 19.96 17.06
N GLU A 83 8.96 19.22 18.13
CA GLU A 83 10.29 18.69 18.49
C GLU A 83 10.81 17.70 17.45
N GLN A 84 9.92 16.84 16.91
CA GLN A 84 10.27 15.89 15.86
C GLN A 84 10.50 16.61 14.52
N HIS A 85 9.69 17.64 14.24
CA HIS A 85 9.89 18.49 13.07
C HIS A 85 11.23 19.22 13.13
N HIS A 86 11.57 19.83 14.28
CA HIS A 86 12.88 20.51 14.45
C HIS A 86 14.05 19.53 14.31
N ALA A 87 13.93 18.31 14.85
CA ALA A 87 14.96 17.29 14.70
C ALA A 87 15.15 16.91 13.21
N LEU A 88 14.06 16.71 12.47
CA LEU A 88 14.11 16.41 11.04
C LEU A 88 14.74 17.55 10.22
N MET A 89 14.43 18.81 10.54
CA MET A 89 15.00 19.98 9.88
C MET A 89 16.49 20.16 10.17
N ALA A 90 16.96 19.66 11.31
CA ALA A 90 18.38 19.72 11.70
C ALA A 90 19.21 18.55 11.12
N ASP A 91 18.57 17.43 10.79
CA ASP A 91 19.22 16.21 10.29
C ASP A 91 18.33 15.50 9.26
N GLU A 92 18.65 15.70 7.99
CA GLU A 92 17.92 15.09 6.86
C GLU A 92 18.03 13.56 6.82
N THR A 93 18.99 12.96 7.53
CA THR A 93 19.10 11.50 7.61
C THR A 93 17.90 10.86 8.32
N LEU A 94 17.13 11.65 9.07
CA LEU A 94 15.91 11.22 9.76
C LEU A 94 14.66 11.10 8.84
N VAL A 95 14.75 11.47 7.56
CA VAL A 95 13.61 11.40 6.62
C VAL A 95 13.03 10.00 6.55
N GLN A 96 13.87 8.98 6.40
CA GLN A 96 13.41 7.59 6.33
C GLN A 96 12.72 7.15 7.63
N GLY A 97 13.25 7.58 8.78
CA GLY A 97 12.64 7.33 10.09
C GLY A 97 11.28 8.02 10.23
N ALA A 98 11.15 9.25 9.75
CA ALA A 98 9.88 9.99 9.77
C ALA A 98 8.80 9.32 8.91
N ILE A 99 9.17 8.81 7.73
CA ILE A 99 8.27 8.03 6.86
C ILE A 99 7.84 6.73 7.55
N SER A 100 8.79 5.97 8.05
CA SER A 100 8.55 4.67 8.71
C SER A 100 7.70 4.82 9.97
N GLU A 101 7.98 5.85 10.78
CA GLU A 101 7.18 6.14 11.98
C GLU A 101 5.77 6.61 11.62
N THR A 102 5.60 7.37 10.56
CA THR A 102 4.27 7.77 10.09
C THR A 102 3.45 6.54 9.67
N LEU A 103 4.03 5.62 8.91
CA LEU A 103 3.39 4.38 8.49
C LEU A 103 2.99 3.48 9.67
N ARG A 104 3.81 3.46 10.74
CA ARG A 104 3.51 2.74 11.98
C ARG A 104 2.41 3.43 12.78
N TYR A 105 2.53 4.74 12.98
CA TYR A 105 1.69 5.54 13.87
C TYR A 105 0.31 5.81 13.28
N GLU A 106 0.26 6.07 11.98
CA GLU A 106 -0.97 6.34 11.22
C GLU A 106 -0.94 5.64 9.85
N SER A 107 -1.32 4.37 9.82
CA SER A 107 -1.40 3.62 8.57
C SER A 107 -2.61 4.01 7.73
N SER A 108 -2.46 4.12 6.41
CA SER A 108 -3.55 4.22 5.45
C SER A 108 -4.46 2.98 5.43
N GLY A 109 -3.93 1.82 5.81
CA GLY A 109 -4.64 0.54 5.88
C GLY A 109 -5.56 0.37 7.10
N LYS A 110 -6.33 1.39 7.49
CA LYS A 110 -7.16 1.39 8.72
C LYS A 110 -8.22 0.30 8.75
N THR A 111 -8.77 -0.09 7.62
CA THR A 111 -9.80 -1.13 7.53
C THR A 111 -9.22 -2.54 7.59
N GLY A 112 -7.91 -2.70 7.41
CA GLY A 112 -7.24 -3.99 7.39
C GLY A 112 -7.52 -4.81 6.12
N LEU A 113 -7.05 -6.06 6.13
CA LEU A 113 -7.15 -6.99 5.00
C LEU A 113 -8.04 -8.17 5.36
N ALA A 114 -9.10 -8.42 4.58
CA ALA A 114 -9.96 -9.57 4.76
C ALA A 114 -9.28 -10.86 4.28
N ARG A 115 -9.38 -11.92 5.08
CA ARG A 115 -8.99 -13.29 4.74
C ARG A 115 -10.10 -14.23 5.10
N TYR A 116 -10.14 -15.40 4.48
CA TYR A 116 -11.06 -16.47 4.84
C TYR A 116 -10.25 -17.69 5.27
N ALA A 117 -10.62 -18.27 6.42
CA ALA A 117 -9.96 -19.47 6.92
C ALA A 117 -10.16 -20.64 5.94
N SER A 118 -9.08 -21.23 5.44
CA SER A 118 -9.11 -22.40 4.55
C SER A 118 -9.40 -23.70 5.29
N GLU A 119 -9.17 -23.72 6.60
CA GLU A 119 -9.40 -24.83 7.51
C GLU A 119 -9.76 -24.30 8.91
N ASP A 120 -10.13 -25.17 9.84
CA ASP A 120 -10.29 -24.79 11.26
C ASP A 120 -8.93 -24.47 11.84
N ILE A 121 -8.79 -23.28 12.44
CA ILE A 121 -7.54 -22.84 13.07
C ILE A 121 -7.81 -22.34 14.49
N GLU A 122 -6.78 -22.39 15.32
CA GLU A 122 -6.80 -21.80 16.66
C GLU A 122 -5.72 -20.74 16.76
N ILE A 123 -6.11 -19.53 17.21
CA ILE A 123 -5.19 -18.42 17.46
C ILE A 123 -5.41 -17.94 18.89
N GLN A 124 -4.40 -18.07 19.73
CA GLN A 124 -4.43 -17.63 21.12
C GLN A 124 -5.69 -18.11 21.90
N GLY A 125 -6.07 -19.38 21.72
CA GLY A 125 -7.24 -19.99 22.37
C GLY A 125 -8.59 -19.67 21.69
N HIS A 126 -8.61 -18.89 20.64
CA HIS A 126 -9.81 -18.59 19.85
C HIS A 126 -9.93 -19.51 18.64
N GLN A 127 -11.05 -20.21 18.54
CA GLN A 127 -11.35 -21.10 17.43
C GLN A 127 -11.93 -20.29 16.25
N ILE A 128 -11.31 -20.42 15.08
CA ILE A 128 -11.78 -19.85 13.82
C ILE A 128 -12.12 -21.00 12.89
N LYS A 129 -13.38 -21.09 12.48
CA LYS A 129 -13.86 -22.18 11.64
C LYS A 129 -13.55 -21.92 10.17
N LYS A 130 -13.35 -22.98 9.41
CA LYS A 130 -13.22 -22.93 7.95
C LYS A 130 -14.33 -22.08 7.33
N GLY A 131 -13.96 -21.17 6.43
CA GLY A 131 -14.86 -20.25 5.75
C GLY A 131 -15.23 -18.99 6.53
N GLN A 132 -14.84 -18.87 7.80
CA GLN A 132 -15.02 -17.61 8.53
C GLN A 132 -14.08 -16.53 8.01
N MET A 133 -14.58 -15.30 7.94
CA MET A 133 -13.79 -14.13 7.60
C MET A 133 -12.99 -13.66 8.81
N VAL A 134 -11.71 -13.40 8.57
CA VAL A 134 -10.77 -12.80 9.53
C VAL A 134 -10.29 -11.46 8.96
N GLN A 135 -10.49 -10.39 9.72
CA GLN A 135 -10.00 -9.06 9.34
C GLN A 135 -8.63 -8.82 9.98
N LEU A 136 -7.60 -8.72 9.14
CA LEU A 136 -6.23 -8.44 9.58
C LEU A 136 -6.03 -6.92 9.65
N ILE A 137 -6.15 -6.34 10.83
CA ILE A 137 -6.02 -4.89 11.04
C ILE A 137 -4.55 -4.55 11.28
N THR A 138 -3.79 -4.38 10.20
CA THR A 138 -2.35 -4.14 10.26
C THR A 138 -1.97 -2.84 10.98
N SER A 139 -2.85 -1.83 10.95
CA SER A 139 -2.64 -0.58 11.67
C SER A 139 -2.55 -0.75 13.20
N THR A 140 -3.21 -1.77 13.77
CA THR A 140 -3.11 -2.03 15.22
C THR A 140 -1.80 -2.68 15.61
N ALA A 141 -1.13 -3.39 14.69
CA ALA A 141 0.17 -3.99 14.95
C ALA A 141 1.26 -2.93 15.22
N GLY A 142 1.15 -1.76 14.61
CA GLY A 142 2.02 -0.62 14.89
C GLY A 142 1.86 -0.04 16.30
N MET A 143 0.75 -0.36 16.98
CA MET A 143 0.44 0.09 18.34
C MET A 143 0.61 -1.00 19.40
N ASP A 144 1.18 -2.15 19.04
CA ASP A 144 1.36 -3.28 19.98
C ASP A 144 2.48 -2.98 20.99
N PRO A 145 2.17 -2.87 22.32
CA PRO A 145 3.18 -2.60 23.34
C PRO A 145 4.14 -3.76 23.59
N LEU A 146 3.85 -4.96 23.07
CA LEU A 146 4.77 -6.10 23.14
C LEU A 146 5.91 -5.97 22.10
N ILE A 147 5.70 -5.15 21.08
CA ILE A 147 6.65 -4.95 19.99
C ILE A 147 7.32 -3.58 20.10
N TYR A 148 6.56 -2.53 20.41
CA TYR A 148 7.04 -1.15 20.44
C TYR A 148 6.95 -0.57 21.85
N ASN A 149 8.05 -0.03 22.36
CA ASN A 149 8.03 0.78 23.58
C ASN A 149 7.28 2.10 23.30
N ASP A 150 6.37 2.49 24.21
CA ASP A 150 5.56 3.71 24.08
C ASP A 150 4.94 3.86 22.68
N PRO A 151 4.10 2.91 22.22
CA PRO A 151 3.63 2.89 20.84
C PRO A 151 2.73 4.09 20.49
N SER A 152 2.15 4.76 21.48
CA SER A 152 1.34 5.97 21.33
C SER A 152 2.18 7.25 21.15
N THR A 153 3.51 7.19 21.28
CA THR A 153 4.40 8.31 21.06
C THR A 153 4.91 8.30 19.62
N PHE A 154 4.78 9.43 18.91
CA PHE A 154 5.39 9.63 17.61
C PHE A 154 6.87 9.97 17.76
N ASN A 155 7.76 9.10 17.25
CA ASN A 155 9.19 9.24 17.38
C ASN A 155 9.90 8.82 16.10
N ILE A 156 10.39 9.79 15.32
CA ILE A 156 11.06 9.58 14.04
C ILE A 156 12.44 8.88 14.13
N GLN A 157 12.96 8.72 15.34
CA GLN A 157 14.22 8.00 15.63
C GLN A 157 13.96 6.56 16.12
N ARG A 158 12.72 6.10 16.07
CA ARG A 158 12.35 4.73 16.46
C ARG A 158 12.97 3.71 15.50
N ASP A 159 13.34 2.54 16.06
CA ASP A 159 13.67 1.35 15.28
C ASP A 159 12.42 0.74 14.67
N HIS A 160 12.45 0.49 13.36
CA HIS A 160 11.32 -0.02 12.56
C HIS A 160 11.55 -1.42 11.99
N ASP A 161 12.56 -2.16 12.40
CA ASP A 161 12.92 -3.49 11.88
C ASP A 161 11.76 -4.50 11.95
N LYS A 162 10.82 -4.29 12.87
CA LYS A 162 9.64 -5.17 13.07
C LYS A 162 8.37 -4.64 12.40
N SER A 163 8.47 -3.61 11.57
CA SER A 163 7.29 -3.04 10.90
C SER A 163 6.67 -4.02 9.91
N ILE A 164 5.34 -4.10 9.93
CA ILE A 164 4.54 -4.84 8.95
C ILE A 164 3.65 -3.90 8.13
N SER A 165 3.98 -2.62 8.06
CA SER A 165 3.19 -1.61 7.34
C SER A 165 3.02 -1.94 5.85
N PHE A 166 3.99 -2.62 5.26
CA PHE A 166 3.95 -3.09 3.88
C PHE A 166 3.52 -4.57 3.74
N GLY A 167 3.04 -5.20 4.82
CA GLY A 167 2.69 -6.60 4.85
C GLY A 167 3.91 -7.53 4.92
N GLN A 168 3.68 -8.81 4.65
CA GLN A 168 4.71 -9.85 4.62
C GLN A 168 4.33 -10.97 3.65
N GLY A 169 5.32 -11.78 3.24
CA GLY A 169 5.13 -12.96 2.40
C GLY A 169 4.87 -12.63 0.92
N PRO A 170 4.16 -13.51 0.18
CA PRO A 170 3.98 -13.38 -1.27
C PRO A 170 3.22 -12.12 -1.71
N HIS A 171 2.48 -11.49 -0.79
CA HIS A 171 1.73 -10.24 -1.01
C HIS A 171 2.42 -9.02 -0.37
N TYR A 172 3.73 -9.07 -0.16
CA TYR A 172 4.49 -7.89 0.26
C TYR A 172 4.26 -6.75 -0.73
N CYS A 173 4.14 -5.53 -0.24
CA CYS A 173 3.79 -4.38 -1.06
C CYS A 173 4.80 -4.19 -2.20
N ILE A 174 4.31 -4.23 -3.44
CA ILE A 174 5.15 -4.01 -4.62
C ILE A 174 5.68 -2.57 -4.70
N GLY A 175 4.94 -1.61 -4.11
CA GLY A 175 5.28 -0.19 -4.11
C GLY A 175 6.28 0.23 -3.02
N VAL A 176 6.87 -0.70 -2.26
CA VAL A 176 7.79 -0.36 -1.15
C VAL A 176 9.05 0.37 -1.61
N THR A 177 9.45 0.18 -2.87
CA THR A 177 10.65 0.80 -3.47
C THR A 177 10.36 2.10 -4.23
N LEU A 178 9.10 2.49 -4.30
CA LEU A 178 8.66 3.75 -4.88
C LEU A 178 8.66 4.86 -3.82
#